data_c72c297f9b60f731c6b49dd658bc8050
#
_entry.id   c72c297f9b60f731c6b49dd658bc8050
#
_cell.length_a   1.000
_cell.length_b   1.000
_cell.length_c   1.000
_cell.angle_alpha   90.00
_cell.angle_beta   90.00
_cell.angle_gamma   90.00
#
_symmetry.space_group_name_H-M   'P 1'
#
loop_
_entity.id
_entity.type
_entity.pdbx_description
1 polymer ?
#
loop_
_entity_poly.entity_id
_entity_poly.type
_entity_poly.pdbx_seq_one_letter_code
_entity_poly.pdbx_strand_id
1 'polypeptide(L)'
;LRILALGLPFPAGPHLEELAVRGTARALLPVAMADGGLYCHLSGAETQVQRWIVQGTMPKENIAREVYDLLARTVSRMVTAASQQTGIHQVLIAGGVASSRLFRELVTQRTAKRQPDLRVHFGRPEYSGDNAVGVALIGARKWREQQTLKETEYGSTDTGR
;
A
#
# COMPACT_ATOMS: atom_id res chain seq x y z
N LEU A 1 0.92 -6.26 9.70
CA LEU A 1 0.47 -7.65 9.92
C LEU A 1 1.71 -8.50 10.20
N ARG A 2 1.85 -9.05 11.41
CA ARG A 2 2.97 -9.94 11.78
C ARG A 2 2.76 -11.33 11.16
N ILE A 3 2.97 -11.42 9.86
CA ILE A 3 2.85 -12.67 9.06
C ILE A 3 3.92 -13.71 9.48
N LEU A 4 4.92 -13.30 10.25
CA LEU A 4 5.94 -14.17 10.86
C LEU A 4 5.35 -15.36 11.65
N ALA A 5 4.11 -15.24 12.15
CA ALA A 5 3.42 -16.34 12.84
C ALA A 5 3.12 -17.54 11.93
N LEU A 6 3.16 -17.41 10.62
CA LEU A 6 3.03 -18.52 9.65
C LEU A 6 4.34 -19.30 9.46
N GLY A 7 5.44 -18.87 10.08
CA GLY A 7 6.76 -19.50 9.92
C GLY A 7 7.39 -19.24 8.54
N LEU A 8 7.01 -18.15 7.87
CA LEU A 8 7.57 -17.81 6.57
C LEU A 8 8.94 -17.15 6.72
N PRO A 9 9.92 -17.46 5.84
CA PRO A 9 11.22 -16.83 5.86
C PRO A 9 11.11 -15.34 5.46
N PHE A 10 12.12 -14.56 5.83
CA PHE A 10 12.23 -13.17 5.40
C PHE A 10 12.92 -13.08 4.01
N PRO A 11 12.45 -12.24 3.08
CA PRO A 11 11.25 -11.40 3.16
C PRO A 11 9.94 -12.21 2.99
N ALA A 12 9.01 -12.05 3.92
CA ALA A 12 7.80 -12.88 3.98
C ALA A 12 6.77 -12.61 2.87
N GLY A 13 6.84 -11.46 2.21
CA GLY A 13 5.86 -11.04 1.19
C GLY A 13 5.72 -12.03 0.02
N PRO A 14 6.79 -12.38 -0.71
CA PRO A 14 6.75 -13.34 -1.81
C PRO A 14 6.21 -14.72 -1.38
N HIS A 15 6.67 -15.24 -0.24
CA HIS A 15 6.23 -16.53 0.29
C HIS A 15 4.75 -16.53 0.68
N LEU A 16 4.26 -15.40 1.22
CA LEU A 16 2.84 -15.24 1.50
C LEU A 16 2.01 -15.25 0.21
N GLU A 17 2.51 -14.61 -0.86
CA GLU A 17 1.86 -14.58 -2.17
C GLU A 17 1.76 -16.00 -2.76
N GLU A 18 2.83 -16.77 -2.71
CA GLU A 18 2.85 -18.18 -3.16
C GLU A 18 1.79 -19.03 -2.46
N LEU A 19 1.64 -18.86 -1.14
CA LEU A 19 0.56 -19.51 -0.39
C LEU A 19 -0.81 -19.00 -0.86
N ALA A 20 -0.99 -17.69 -0.96
CA ALA A 20 -2.27 -17.07 -1.29
C ALA A 20 -2.78 -17.46 -2.69
N VAL A 21 -1.90 -17.67 -3.65
CA VAL A 21 -2.25 -18.13 -5.01
C VAL A 21 -2.91 -19.51 -4.96
N ARG A 22 -2.49 -20.37 -4.05
CA ARG A 22 -3.05 -21.73 -3.87
C ARG A 22 -4.28 -21.77 -2.99
N GLY A 23 -4.55 -20.68 -2.24
CA GLY A 23 -5.66 -20.57 -1.31
C GLY A 23 -6.93 -20.01 -1.93
N THR A 24 -8.00 -20.11 -1.15
CA THR A 24 -9.31 -19.52 -1.45
C THR A 24 -9.71 -18.52 -0.37
N ALA A 25 -10.38 -17.44 -0.74
CA ALA A 25 -10.95 -16.48 0.19
C ALA A 25 -12.48 -16.50 0.14
N ARG A 26 -13.09 -16.36 1.30
CA ARG A 26 -14.55 -16.25 1.50
C ARG A 26 -14.94 -14.88 2.07
N ALA A 27 -14.01 -13.92 2.08
CA ALA A 27 -14.18 -12.57 2.63
C ALA A 27 -14.54 -12.58 4.14
N LEU A 28 -13.92 -13.49 4.91
CA LEU A 28 -14.17 -13.66 6.32
C LEU A 28 -13.61 -12.52 7.19
N LEU A 29 -12.57 -11.82 6.70
CA LEU A 29 -12.02 -10.67 7.39
C LEU A 29 -12.81 -9.41 7.04
N PRO A 30 -13.39 -8.71 8.03
CA PRO A 30 -14.15 -7.49 7.78
C PRO A 30 -13.24 -6.34 7.35
N VAL A 31 -13.70 -5.52 6.41
CA VAL A 31 -13.03 -4.26 6.06
C VAL A 31 -13.55 -3.18 7.00
N ALA A 32 -12.69 -2.70 7.90
CA ALA A 32 -13.00 -1.61 8.81
C ALA A 32 -12.46 -0.29 8.23
N MET A 33 -13.37 0.59 7.84
CA MET A 33 -13.06 1.91 7.28
C MET A 33 -13.52 3.00 8.24
N ALA A 34 -12.81 4.13 8.22
CA ALA A 34 -13.14 5.33 8.96
C ALA A 34 -12.97 6.56 8.06
N ASP A 35 -13.40 7.71 8.55
CA ASP A 35 -13.21 9.04 7.95
C ASP A 35 -13.60 9.07 6.45
N GLY A 36 -14.86 8.80 6.17
CA GLY A 36 -15.36 8.82 4.79
C GLY A 36 -14.72 7.78 3.86
N GLY A 37 -14.08 6.75 4.40
CA GLY A 37 -13.43 5.71 3.63
C GLY A 37 -11.96 5.97 3.30
N LEU A 38 -11.34 7.02 3.85
CA LEU A 38 -9.94 7.37 3.61
C LEU A 38 -8.97 6.70 4.58
N TYR A 39 -9.45 6.21 5.73
CA TYR A 39 -8.65 5.49 6.70
C TYR A 39 -9.17 4.07 6.90
N CYS A 40 -8.29 3.17 7.29
CA CYS A 40 -8.64 1.79 7.60
C CYS A 40 -8.01 1.31 8.90
N HIS A 41 -8.67 0.37 9.56
CA HIS A 41 -8.18 -0.30 10.75
C HIS A 41 -7.95 -1.78 10.44
N LEU A 42 -6.72 -2.26 10.62
CA LEU A 42 -6.33 -3.65 10.34
C LEU A 42 -6.09 -4.49 11.60
N SER A 43 -6.11 -3.88 12.79
CA SER A 43 -5.82 -4.56 14.06
C SER A 43 -6.77 -5.71 14.37
N GLY A 44 -8.06 -5.53 14.13
CA GLY A 44 -9.04 -6.59 14.31
C GLY A 44 -8.82 -7.78 13.38
N ALA A 45 -8.47 -7.51 12.13
CA ALA A 45 -8.13 -8.54 11.16
C ALA A 45 -6.84 -9.28 11.55
N GLU A 46 -5.82 -8.57 12.05
CA GLU A 46 -4.59 -9.18 12.56
C GLU A 46 -4.88 -10.14 13.72
N THR A 47 -5.67 -9.71 14.68
CA THR A 47 -6.09 -10.56 15.81
C THR A 47 -6.82 -11.82 15.34
N GLN A 48 -7.72 -11.70 14.37
CA GLN A 48 -8.44 -12.84 13.81
C GLN A 48 -7.53 -13.80 13.07
N VAL A 49 -6.60 -13.31 12.27
CA VAL A 49 -5.59 -14.12 11.58
C VAL A 49 -4.71 -14.88 12.59
N GLN A 50 -4.27 -14.22 13.65
CA GLN A 50 -3.50 -14.87 14.71
C GLN A 50 -4.29 -16.00 15.39
N ARG A 51 -5.58 -15.80 15.65
CA ARG A 51 -6.45 -16.85 16.21
C ARG A 51 -6.52 -18.06 15.28
N TRP A 52 -6.73 -17.87 13.97
CA TRP A 52 -6.77 -18.98 13.02
C TRP A 52 -5.46 -19.76 12.97
N ILE A 53 -4.32 -19.06 13.06
CA ILE A 53 -3.00 -19.69 13.08
C ILE A 53 -2.80 -20.52 14.34
N VAL A 54 -3.09 -19.96 15.52
CA VAL A 54 -2.90 -20.63 16.82
C VAL A 54 -3.84 -21.83 16.97
N GLN A 55 -5.08 -21.70 16.52
CA GLN A 55 -6.09 -22.74 16.62
C GLN A 55 -5.99 -23.81 15.53
N GLY A 56 -5.20 -23.58 14.47
CA GLY A 56 -5.11 -24.48 13.33
C GLY A 56 -6.44 -24.69 12.58
N THR A 57 -7.37 -23.73 12.71
CA THR A 57 -8.75 -23.88 12.18
C THR A 57 -8.86 -23.64 10.68
N MET A 58 -7.79 -23.17 10.04
CA MET A 58 -7.79 -22.84 8.62
C MET A 58 -6.42 -23.18 7.98
N PRO A 59 -6.40 -23.73 6.75
CA PRO A 59 -5.16 -23.93 5.99
C PRO A 59 -4.38 -22.63 5.80
N LYS A 60 -3.06 -22.69 5.86
CA LYS A 60 -2.18 -21.51 5.71
C LYS A 60 -2.41 -20.77 4.38
N GLU A 61 -2.70 -21.51 3.33
CA GLU A 61 -3.01 -20.98 1.99
C GLU A 61 -4.27 -20.12 2.01
N ASN A 62 -5.31 -20.57 2.70
CA ASN A 62 -6.56 -19.84 2.82
C ASN A 62 -6.40 -18.60 3.71
N ILE A 63 -5.64 -18.71 4.80
CA ILE A 63 -5.29 -17.54 5.64
C ILE A 63 -4.57 -16.49 4.80
N ALA A 64 -3.55 -16.90 4.04
CA ALA A 64 -2.82 -16.01 3.16
C ALA A 64 -3.74 -15.34 2.13
N ARG A 65 -4.64 -16.11 1.52
CA ARG A 65 -5.60 -15.59 0.54
C ARG A 65 -6.61 -14.63 1.15
N GLU A 66 -7.12 -14.89 2.35
CA GLU A 66 -8.01 -13.97 3.08
C GLU A 66 -7.32 -12.64 3.39
N VAL A 67 -6.03 -12.67 3.74
CA VAL A 67 -5.24 -11.43 3.95
C VAL A 67 -5.13 -10.62 2.66
N TYR A 68 -4.77 -11.25 1.54
CA TYR A 68 -4.70 -10.55 0.24
C TYR A 68 -6.07 -10.01 -0.20
N ASP A 69 -7.13 -10.78 0.02
CA ASP A 69 -8.49 -10.36 -0.27
C ASP A 69 -8.90 -9.15 0.58
N LEU A 70 -8.62 -9.17 1.89
CA LEU A 70 -8.86 -8.04 2.78
C LEU A 70 -8.13 -6.78 2.30
N LEU A 71 -6.82 -6.88 2.04
CA LEU A 71 -6.02 -5.74 1.60
C LEU A 71 -6.54 -5.16 0.29
N ALA A 72 -6.87 -6.02 -0.67
CA ALA A 72 -7.42 -5.58 -1.95
C ALA A 72 -8.80 -4.92 -1.80
N ARG A 73 -9.68 -5.47 -0.95
CA ARG A 73 -10.98 -4.85 -0.64
C ARG A 73 -10.82 -3.50 0.05
N THR A 74 -9.88 -3.41 0.97
CA THR A 74 -9.59 -2.18 1.70
C THR A 74 -9.07 -1.10 0.75
N VAL A 75 -7.99 -1.39 0.01
CA VAL A 75 -7.38 -0.42 -0.90
C VAL A 75 -8.35 0.01 -2.01
N SER A 76 -9.10 -0.92 -2.61
CA SER A 76 -10.07 -0.56 -3.64
C SER A 76 -11.19 0.36 -3.12
N ARG A 77 -11.61 0.20 -1.86
CA ARG A 77 -12.56 1.12 -1.22
C ARG A 77 -11.94 2.50 -0.98
N MET A 78 -10.70 2.54 -0.46
CA MET A 78 -9.99 3.79 -0.19
C MET A 78 -9.80 4.63 -1.47
N VAL A 79 -9.29 4.02 -2.54
CA VAL A 79 -9.04 4.74 -3.78
C VAL A 79 -10.35 5.20 -4.45
N THR A 80 -11.41 4.41 -4.34
CA THR A 80 -12.74 4.80 -4.81
C THR A 80 -13.29 6.00 -4.00
N ALA A 81 -13.21 5.95 -2.66
CA ALA A 81 -13.64 7.05 -1.80
C ALA A 81 -12.84 8.33 -2.07
N ALA A 82 -11.51 8.22 -2.19
CA ALA A 82 -10.64 9.35 -2.52
C ALA A 82 -11.00 9.96 -3.88
N SER A 83 -11.22 9.13 -4.91
CA SER A 83 -11.63 9.60 -6.23
C SER A 83 -12.97 10.34 -6.19
N GLN A 84 -13.95 9.81 -5.47
CA GLN A 84 -15.27 10.44 -5.32
C GLN A 84 -15.20 11.79 -4.60
N GLN A 85 -14.32 11.92 -3.60
CA GLN A 85 -14.17 13.15 -2.83
C GLN A 85 -13.37 14.23 -3.57
N THR A 86 -12.41 13.82 -4.40
CA THR A 86 -11.48 14.76 -5.07
C THR A 86 -11.81 15.02 -6.54
N GLY A 87 -12.61 14.17 -7.16
CA GLY A 87 -12.83 14.18 -8.61
C GLY A 87 -11.62 13.68 -9.43
N ILE A 88 -10.59 13.13 -8.78
CA ILE A 88 -9.40 12.61 -9.46
C ILE A 88 -9.65 11.14 -9.82
N HIS A 89 -9.57 10.83 -11.12
CA HIS A 89 -9.82 9.48 -11.66
C HIS A 89 -8.56 8.69 -12.03
N GLN A 90 -7.41 9.12 -11.53
CA GLN A 90 -6.15 8.40 -11.69
C GLN A 90 -5.45 8.28 -10.33
N VAL A 91 -5.03 7.08 -9.98
CA VAL A 91 -4.33 6.80 -8.72
C VAL A 91 -3.08 5.98 -8.98
N LEU A 92 -1.99 6.29 -8.29
CA LEU A 92 -0.77 5.52 -8.28
C LEU A 92 -0.63 4.81 -6.93
N ILE A 93 -0.45 3.48 -6.96
CA ILE A 93 -0.18 2.67 -5.78
C ILE A 93 1.27 2.18 -5.87
N ALA A 94 2.07 2.48 -4.84
CA ALA A 94 3.46 2.04 -4.72
C ALA A 94 3.72 1.45 -3.33
N GLY A 95 4.84 0.77 -3.16
CA GLY A 95 5.25 0.13 -1.91
C GLY A 95 5.40 -1.39 -2.05
N GLY A 96 5.99 -2.03 -1.03
CA GLY A 96 6.33 -3.46 -1.08
C GLY A 96 5.14 -4.37 -1.37
N VAL A 97 3.98 -4.14 -0.74
CA VAL A 97 2.75 -4.91 -1.01
C VAL A 97 2.25 -4.69 -2.45
N ALA A 98 2.40 -3.48 -2.97
CA ALA A 98 2.04 -3.14 -4.35
C ALA A 98 2.95 -3.80 -5.41
N SER A 99 4.03 -4.44 -5.02
CA SER A 99 4.88 -5.25 -5.91
C SER A 99 4.27 -6.63 -6.19
N SER A 100 3.37 -7.11 -5.34
CA SER A 100 2.69 -8.40 -5.51
C SER A 100 1.76 -8.40 -6.72
N ARG A 101 1.92 -9.39 -7.58
CA ARG A 101 1.07 -9.59 -8.76
C ARG A 101 -0.38 -9.88 -8.35
N LEU A 102 -0.56 -10.77 -7.39
CA LEU A 102 -1.90 -11.13 -6.88
C LEU A 102 -2.63 -9.90 -6.32
N PHE A 103 -1.94 -9.07 -5.53
CA PHE A 103 -2.54 -7.85 -4.99
C PHE A 103 -2.99 -6.89 -6.10
N ARG A 104 -2.13 -6.66 -7.12
CA ARG A 104 -2.43 -5.82 -8.28
C ARG A 104 -3.68 -6.30 -9.01
N GLU A 105 -3.74 -7.59 -9.33
CA GLU A 105 -4.87 -8.21 -10.01
C GLU A 105 -6.18 -8.01 -9.22
N LEU A 106 -6.16 -8.32 -7.92
CA LEU A 106 -7.31 -8.18 -7.05
C LEU A 106 -7.80 -6.73 -6.91
N VAL A 107 -6.87 -5.77 -6.74
CA VAL A 107 -7.23 -4.34 -6.63
C VAL A 107 -7.81 -3.84 -7.94
N THR A 108 -7.16 -4.13 -9.07
CA THR A 108 -7.62 -3.71 -10.41
C THR A 108 -9.03 -4.22 -10.69
N GLN A 109 -9.27 -5.53 -10.50
CA GLN A 109 -10.59 -6.14 -10.73
C GLN A 109 -11.68 -5.51 -9.84
N ARG A 110 -11.36 -5.25 -8.56
CA ARG A 110 -12.34 -4.70 -7.61
C ARG A 110 -12.63 -3.25 -7.87
N THR A 111 -11.61 -2.47 -8.23
CA THR A 111 -11.75 -1.05 -8.55
C THR A 111 -12.55 -0.88 -9.84
N ALA A 112 -12.25 -1.63 -10.89
CA ALA A 112 -13.00 -1.59 -12.14
C ALA A 112 -14.49 -1.93 -11.98
N LYS A 113 -14.83 -2.85 -11.06
CA LYS A 113 -16.24 -3.18 -10.75
C LYS A 113 -16.95 -2.06 -9.96
N ARG A 114 -16.22 -1.28 -9.16
CA ARG A 114 -16.78 -0.22 -8.31
C ARG A 114 -16.92 1.10 -9.04
N GLN A 115 -15.87 1.44 -9.77
CA GLN A 115 -15.74 2.72 -10.49
C GLN A 115 -14.94 2.48 -11.77
N PRO A 116 -15.62 2.17 -12.90
CA PRO A 116 -14.99 1.79 -14.17
C PRO A 116 -14.10 2.88 -14.79
N ASP A 117 -14.36 4.14 -14.48
CA ASP A 117 -13.61 5.31 -14.94
C ASP A 117 -12.36 5.61 -14.10
N LEU A 118 -12.21 4.99 -12.92
CA LEU A 118 -11.02 5.13 -12.08
C LEU A 118 -9.87 4.25 -12.58
N ARG A 119 -8.77 4.88 -12.99
CA ARG A 119 -7.57 4.21 -13.47
C ARG A 119 -6.56 4.01 -12.35
N VAL A 120 -6.22 2.76 -12.09
CA VAL A 120 -5.23 2.38 -11.08
C VAL A 120 -3.91 2.06 -11.78
N HIS A 121 -2.87 2.79 -11.40
CA HIS A 121 -1.49 2.57 -11.83
C HIS A 121 -0.68 2.00 -10.65
N PHE A 122 0.29 1.16 -10.96
CA PHE A 122 1.20 0.61 -9.97
C PHE A 122 2.63 1.03 -10.26
N GLY A 123 3.37 1.38 -9.21
CA GLY A 123 4.79 1.61 -9.30
C GLY A 123 5.53 0.36 -9.81
N ARG A 124 6.65 0.56 -10.50
CA ARG A 124 7.50 -0.57 -10.90
C ARG A 124 8.01 -1.29 -9.64
N PRO A 125 8.00 -2.63 -9.59
CA PRO A 125 8.42 -3.39 -8.41
C PRO A 125 9.83 -3.02 -7.94
N GLU A 126 10.74 -2.77 -8.88
CA GLU A 126 12.15 -2.43 -8.62
C GLU A 126 12.31 -1.11 -7.84
N TYR A 127 11.32 -0.22 -7.97
CA TYR A 127 11.31 1.10 -7.31
C TYR A 127 10.26 1.19 -6.20
N SER A 128 9.55 0.10 -5.89
CA SER A 128 8.44 0.09 -4.93
C SER A 128 8.83 -0.44 -3.55
N GLY A 129 10.05 -0.95 -3.38
CA GLY A 129 10.61 -1.37 -2.09
C GLY A 129 11.24 -0.24 -1.32
N ASP A 130 12.12 -0.58 -0.36
CA ASP A 130 12.92 0.39 0.38
C ASP A 130 13.78 1.19 -0.58
N ASN A 131 13.56 2.50 -0.64
CA ASN A 131 14.18 3.39 -1.60
C ASN A 131 15.00 4.48 -0.92
N ALA A 132 16.09 4.07 -0.28
CA ALA A 132 17.03 5.00 0.36
C ALA A 132 17.62 6.02 -0.64
N VAL A 133 17.88 5.60 -1.88
CA VAL A 133 18.40 6.47 -2.94
C VAL A 133 17.39 7.55 -3.31
N GLY A 134 16.11 7.20 -3.45
CA GLY A 134 15.03 8.18 -3.74
C GLY A 134 14.89 9.21 -2.64
N VAL A 135 14.93 8.77 -1.37
CA VAL A 135 14.91 9.68 -0.21
C VAL A 135 16.12 10.60 -0.19
N ALA A 136 17.31 10.09 -0.48
CA ALA A 136 18.55 10.88 -0.57
C ALA A 136 18.47 11.92 -1.69
N LEU A 137 17.94 11.55 -2.86
CA LEU A 137 17.75 12.48 -3.99
C LEU A 137 16.77 13.61 -3.66
N ILE A 138 15.66 13.29 -2.99
CA ILE A 138 14.69 14.30 -2.53
C ILE A 138 15.34 15.23 -1.51
N GLY A 139 16.12 14.69 -0.56
CA GLY A 139 16.88 15.46 0.42
C GLY A 139 17.89 16.40 -0.25
N ALA A 140 18.67 15.90 -1.21
CA ALA A 140 19.66 16.69 -1.96
C ALA A 140 18.99 17.80 -2.77
N ARG A 141 17.84 17.55 -3.40
CA ARG A 141 17.07 18.56 -4.13
C ARG A 141 16.59 19.68 -3.20
N LYS A 142 15.95 19.32 -2.09
CA LYS A 142 15.47 20.30 -1.10
C LYS A 142 16.62 21.13 -0.50
N TRP A 143 17.76 20.50 -0.24
CA TRP A 143 18.94 21.21 0.24
C TRP A 143 19.44 22.25 -0.76
N ARG A 144 19.53 21.91 -2.06
CA ARG A 144 19.92 22.85 -3.12
C ARG A 144 18.93 24.02 -3.24
N GLU A 145 17.64 23.74 -3.25
CA GLU A 145 16.59 24.78 -3.27
C GLU A 145 16.73 25.77 -2.12
N GLN A 146 17.04 25.29 -0.90
CA GLN A 146 17.27 26.14 0.26
C GLN A 146 18.54 26.97 0.17
N GLN A 147 19.62 26.46 -0.44
CA GLN A 147 20.84 27.24 -0.65
C GLN A 147 20.62 28.37 -1.67
N THR A 148 19.95 28.08 -2.78
CA THR A 148 19.63 29.10 -3.78
C THR A 148 18.77 30.24 -3.21
N LEU A 149 17.79 29.92 -2.35
CA LEU A 149 16.98 30.94 -1.66
C LEU A 149 17.82 31.83 -0.74
N LYS A 150 18.76 31.25 0.02
CA LYS A 150 19.66 32.01 0.90
C LYS A 150 20.59 32.93 0.10
N GLU A 151 21.15 32.47 -0.99
CA GLU A 151 22.02 33.28 -1.87
C GLU A 151 21.24 34.46 -2.47
N THR A 152 19.96 34.26 -2.80
CA THR A 152 19.09 35.33 -3.31
C THR A 152 18.77 36.38 -2.27
N GLU A 153 18.55 35.97 -1.00
CA GLU A 153 18.30 36.89 0.13
C GLU A 153 19.55 37.69 0.52
N TYR A 154 20.74 37.10 0.50
CA TYR A 154 21.98 37.78 0.86
C TYR A 154 22.56 38.63 -0.29
N GLY A 155 22.32 38.22 -1.55
CA GLY A 155 22.81 38.98 -2.76
C GLY A 155 22.05 40.29 -3.01
N SER A 156 20.86 40.47 -2.41
CA SER A 156 20.07 41.69 -2.58
C SER A 156 20.43 42.83 -1.61
N THR A 157 21.34 42.62 -0.64
CA THR A 157 21.72 43.60 0.38
C THR A 157 22.98 44.37 0.07
N ASP A 158 23.68 44.09 -1.07
CA ASP A 158 24.97 44.72 -1.40
C ASP A 158 24.94 45.70 -2.57
N THR A 159 23.79 46.28 -2.91
CA THR A 159 23.70 47.38 -3.89
C THR A 159 23.21 48.68 -3.22
N GLY A 160 23.98 49.18 -2.25
CA GLY A 160 23.69 50.45 -1.54
C GLY A 160 24.93 51.12 -1.00
N ARG A 161 25.85 51.52 -1.90
CA ARG A 161 26.82 52.58 -1.64
C ARG A 161 27.17 53.29 -2.93
#